data_9e5b89d559b8d9321d0caf9ed6646563
#
_entry.id   9e5b89d559b8d9321d0caf9ed6646563
#
_cell.length_a   1.000
_cell.length_b   1.000
_cell.length_c   1.000
_cell.angle_alpha   90.00
_cell.angle_beta   90.00
_cell.angle_gamma   90.00
#
_symmetry.space_group_name_H-M   'P 1'
#
loop_
_entity.id
_entity.type
_entity.pdbx_description
1 polymer ?
#
loop_
_entity_poly.entity_id
_entity_poly.type
_entity_poly.pdbx_seq_one_letter_code
_entity_poly.pdbx_strand_id
1 'polypeptide(L)'
;ELLRIARWHVEGAAYDRALAMIVEAHAALPMAAFWGQGQSASSDGQFFLATEQGEAMNLINAKYGNVPGLKGYSHVSDQYAPFATQVIPATVSEAPYILDGLLMNDAGRRVRQHFADTGGFTDHVFAACALLGYRFAPRIRDLPQKRLYAFTPNATPANVRALVGGKINEPLIERNWPDILRIMATIAAGIVAPSQILRK
;
A
#
# COMPACT_ATOMS: atom_id res chain seq x y z
N GLU A 1 14.19 -30.77 -11.54
CA GLU A 1 15.41 -29.92 -11.51
C GLU A 1 15.02 -28.45 -11.27
N LEU A 2 14.22 -27.80 -12.13
CA LEU A 2 13.81 -26.38 -11.99
C LEU A 2 13.09 -26.08 -10.67
N LEU A 3 12.17 -26.93 -10.24
CA LEU A 3 11.48 -26.77 -8.95
C LEU A 3 12.42 -26.89 -7.76
N ARG A 4 13.45 -27.74 -7.85
CA ARG A 4 14.48 -27.85 -6.82
C ARG A 4 15.34 -26.60 -6.76
N ILE A 5 15.76 -26.08 -7.90
CA ILE A 5 16.53 -24.83 -7.99
C ILE A 5 15.70 -23.66 -7.44
N ALA A 6 14.44 -23.54 -7.84
CA ALA A 6 13.55 -22.50 -7.32
C ALA A 6 13.40 -22.57 -5.79
N ARG A 7 13.21 -23.77 -5.24
CA ARG A 7 13.03 -23.98 -3.79
C ARG A 7 14.29 -23.68 -2.96
N TRP A 8 15.49 -23.88 -3.52
CA TRP A 8 16.76 -23.74 -2.79
C TRP A 8 17.51 -22.43 -3.08
N HIS A 9 17.26 -21.78 -4.22
CA HIS A 9 18.04 -20.64 -4.68
C HIS A 9 17.21 -19.39 -4.95
N VAL A 10 15.87 -19.49 -5.06
CA VAL A 10 14.97 -18.35 -5.26
C VAL A 10 14.24 -18.07 -3.95
N GLU A 11 14.96 -17.60 -2.95
CA GLU A 11 14.37 -17.07 -1.74
C GLU A 11 13.75 -15.70 -2.00
N GLY A 12 12.65 -15.35 -1.30
CA GLY A 12 12.00 -14.05 -1.43
C GLY A 12 12.97 -12.88 -1.29
N ALA A 13 13.86 -12.93 -0.29
CA ALA A 13 14.89 -11.90 -0.10
C ALA A 13 15.90 -11.81 -1.24
N ALA A 14 16.22 -12.90 -1.93
CA ALA A 14 17.10 -12.87 -3.11
C ALA A 14 16.38 -12.25 -4.31
N TYR A 15 15.10 -12.55 -4.48
CA TYR A 15 14.24 -11.94 -5.49
C TYR A 15 14.12 -10.42 -5.28
N ASP A 16 13.84 -9.98 -4.05
CA ASP A 16 13.71 -8.57 -3.72
C ASP A 16 15.01 -7.79 -3.99
N ARG A 17 16.18 -8.37 -3.63
CA ARG A 17 17.48 -7.76 -3.96
C ARG A 17 17.71 -7.67 -5.46
N ALA A 18 17.42 -8.71 -6.21
CA ALA A 18 17.56 -8.71 -7.67
C ALA A 18 16.62 -7.67 -8.31
N LEU A 19 15.37 -7.60 -7.86
CA LEU A 19 14.42 -6.59 -8.31
C LEU A 19 14.92 -5.17 -8.01
N ALA A 20 15.43 -4.91 -6.81
CA ALA A 20 15.99 -3.61 -6.44
C ALA A 20 17.13 -3.20 -7.36
N MET A 21 18.06 -4.11 -7.67
CA MET A 21 19.17 -3.84 -8.60
C MET A 21 18.67 -3.50 -10.01
N ILE A 22 17.67 -4.22 -10.51
CA ILE A 22 17.09 -3.94 -11.83
C ILE A 22 16.39 -2.58 -11.84
N VAL A 23 15.62 -2.26 -10.81
CA VAL A 23 14.92 -0.98 -10.66
C VAL A 23 15.91 0.18 -10.58
N GLU A 24 17.01 0.04 -9.86
CA GLU A 24 18.06 1.07 -9.79
C GLU A 24 18.76 1.26 -11.14
N ALA A 25 19.12 0.17 -11.80
CA ALA A 25 19.71 0.24 -13.14
C ALA A 25 18.77 0.87 -14.14
N HIS A 26 17.46 0.54 -14.09
CA HIS A 26 16.42 1.16 -14.91
C HIS A 26 16.29 2.65 -14.61
N ALA A 27 16.24 3.06 -13.36
CA ALA A 27 16.10 4.46 -12.95
C ALA A 27 17.28 5.33 -13.41
N ALA A 28 18.46 4.75 -13.62
CA ALA A 28 19.64 5.43 -14.14
C ALA A 28 19.59 5.69 -15.66
N LEU A 29 18.66 5.07 -16.39
CA LEU A 29 18.53 5.27 -17.81
C LEU A 29 17.96 6.66 -18.13
N PRO A 30 18.49 7.41 -19.11
CA PRO A 30 17.95 8.72 -19.49
C PRO A 30 16.47 8.67 -19.89
N MET A 31 16.03 7.58 -20.50
CA MET A 31 14.64 7.39 -20.90
C MET A 31 13.70 7.22 -19.70
N ALA A 32 14.16 6.66 -18.59
CA ALA A 32 13.37 6.54 -17.38
C ALA A 32 13.00 7.93 -16.82
N ALA A 33 13.95 8.87 -16.84
CA ALA A 33 13.73 10.24 -16.38
C ALA A 33 12.72 11.02 -17.22
N PHE A 34 12.48 10.61 -18.46
CA PHE A 34 11.44 11.19 -19.32
C PHE A 34 10.03 10.93 -18.79
N TRP A 35 9.80 9.77 -18.17
CA TRP A 35 8.50 9.39 -17.63
C TRP A 35 8.26 9.93 -16.24
N GLY A 36 9.29 10.05 -15.41
CA GLY A 36 9.15 10.54 -14.05
C GLY A 36 10.45 10.51 -13.25
N GLN A 37 10.37 10.92 -12.00
CA GLN A 37 11.52 11.00 -11.08
C GLN A 37 11.50 9.90 -10.01
N GLY A 38 10.64 8.90 -10.13
CA GLY A 38 10.43 7.87 -9.12
C GLY A 38 9.75 8.39 -7.84
N GLN A 39 9.08 9.54 -7.91
CA GLN A 39 8.42 10.16 -6.75
C GLN A 39 6.94 9.86 -6.65
N SER A 40 6.34 9.39 -7.72
CA SER A 40 4.95 8.93 -7.76
C SER A 40 4.90 7.43 -8.01
N ALA A 41 3.95 6.77 -7.37
CA ALA A 41 3.74 5.33 -7.56
C ALA A 41 2.26 4.99 -7.49
N SER A 42 1.92 3.84 -8.05
CA SER A 42 0.61 3.22 -7.89
C SER A 42 0.75 1.76 -7.47
N SER A 43 -0.28 1.23 -6.85
CA SER A 43 -0.35 -0.20 -6.54
C SER A 43 -1.71 -0.78 -6.87
N ASP A 44 -1.70 -2.05 -7.27
CA ASP A 44 -2.90 -2.79 -7.61
C ASP A 44 -2.70 -4.28 -7.36
N GLY A 45 -3.82 -4.97 -7.11
CA GLY A 45 -3.88 -6.40 -6.87
C GLY A 45 -4.42 -7.16 -8.06
N GLN A 46 -3.65 -8.11 -8.57
CA GLN A 46 -4.10 -9.04 -9.61
C GLN A 46 -4.40 -10.41 -8.99
N PHE A 47 -5.59 -10.94 -9.28
CA PHE A 47 -5.99 -12.27 -8.86
C PHE A 47 -5.42 -13.34 -9.79
N PHE A 48 -4.89 -14.41 -9.19
CA PHE A 48 -4.41 -15.60 -9.87
C PHE A 48 -5.11 -16.83 -9.33
N LEU A 49 -5.57 -17.69 -10.23
CA LEU A 49 -6.12 -18.98 -9.89
C LEU A 49 -5.03 -19.87 -9.30
N ALA A 50 -5.34 -20.55 -8.21
CA ALA A 50 -4.47 -21.57 -7.63
C ALA A 50 -5.08 -22.95 -7.92
N THR A 51 -4.32 -23.80 -8.61
CA THR A 51 -4.77 -25.14 -9.00
C THR A 51 -4.28 -26.24 -8.07
N GLU A 52 -3.28 -25.96 -7.22
CA GLU A 52 -2.67 -26.94 -6.33
C GLU A 52 -2.42 -26.38 -4.93
N GLN A 53 -2.13 -27.28 -3.99
CA GLN A 53 -1.94 -26.97 -2.56
C GLN A 53 -0.68 -26.15 -2.31
N GLY A 54 -0.86 -24.89 -1.89
CA GLY A 54 0.19 -24.04 -1.35
C GLY A 54 -0.30 -23.37 -0.07
N GLU A 55 0.61 -22.95 0.80
CA GLU A 55 0.30 -22.42 2.13
C GLU A 55 -0.64 -21.20 2.14
N ALA A 56 -0.67 -20.40 1.06
CA ALA A 56 -1.53 -19.21 0.94
C ALA A 56 -2.73 -19.41 0.01
N MET A 57 -2.96 -20.61 -0.49
CA MET A 57 -3.61 -20.81 -1.78
C MET A 57 -5.03 -21.36 -1.77
N ASN A 58 -5.66 -21.65 -0.67
CA ASN A 58 -6.98 -22.29 -0.70
C ASN A 58 -8.13 -21.37 -0.27
N LEU A 59 -7.90 -20.05 -0.32
CA LEU A 59 -8.92 -19.10 0.07
C LEU A 59 -9.77 -18.68 -1.13
N ILE A 60 -11.07 -18.88 -0.99
CA ILE A 60 -12.07 -18.49 -1.98
C ILE A 60 -12.58 -17.11 -1.65
N ASN A 61 -12.51 -16.19 -2.60
CA ASN A 61 -13.12 -14.88 -2.49
C ASN A 61 -14.26 -14.78 -3.51
N ALA A 62 -15.49 -14.61 -3.03
CA ALA A 62 -16.69 -14.53 -3.85
C ALA A 62 -16.65 -13.42 -4.94
N LYS A 63 -15.81 -12.39 -4.76
CA LYS A 63 -15.56 -11.36 -5.78
C LYS A 63 -14.99 -11.94 -7.07
N TYR A 64 -14.20 -13.02 -6.97
CA TYR A 64 -13.49 -13.65 -8.09
C TYR A 64 -14.07 -15.02 -8.48
N GLY A 65 -15.26 -15.35 -7.94
CA GLY A 65 -15.91 -16.65 -8.17
C GLY A 65 -15.63 -17.67 -7.07
N ASN A 66 -16.09 -18.90 -7.26
CA ASN A 66 -15.95 -19.98 -6.28
C ASN A 66 -14.69 -20.83 -6.54
N VAL A 67 -13.59 -20.17 -6.84
CA VAL A 67 -12.32 -20.83 -7.14
C VAL A 67 -11.24 -20.34 -6.17
N PRO A 68 -10.35 -21.23 -5.70
CA PRO A 68 -9.24 -20.85 -4.85
C PRO A 68 -8.23 -20.01 -5.62
N GLY A 69 -7.62 -19.06 -4.94
CA GLY A 69 -6.62 -18.21 -5.57
C GLY A 69 -5.83 -17.38 -4.59
N LEU A 70 -4.92 -16.62 -5.15
CA LEU A 70 -4.09 -15.65 -4.45
C LEU A 70 -4.10 -14.32 -5.22
N LYS A 71 -3.64 -13.26 -4.58
CA LYS A 71 -3.41 -11.98 -5.24
C LYS A 71 -1.92 -11.67 -5.28
N GLY A 72 -1.41 -11.31 -6.46
CA GLY A 72 -0.15 -10.62 -6.61
C GLY A 72 -0.39 -9.13 -6.44
N TYR A 73 0.15 -8.52 -5.38
CA TYR A 73 0.00 -7.09 -5.14
C TYR A 73 1.29 -6.37 -5.53
N SER A 74 1.22 -5.51 -6.52
CA SER A 74 2.39 -4.89 -7.14
C SER A 74 2.38 -3.38 -6.99
N HIS A 75 3.56 -2.80 -6.82
CA HIS A 75 3.79 -1.36 -6.78
C HIS A 75 4.62 -0.95 -7.98
N VAL A 76 4.17 0.04 -8.71
CA VAL A 76 4.81 0.54 -9.94
C VAL A 76 5.07 2.03 -9.80
N SER A 77 6.30 2.47 -10.11
CA SER A 77 6.67 3.88 -10.10
C SER A 77 6.21 4.60 -11.37
N ASP A 78 6.26 5.95 -11.35
CA ASP A 78 6.03 6.80 -12.51
C ASP A 78 7.05 6.57 -13.65
N GLN A 79 8.13 5.86 -13.40
CA GLN A 79 9.09 5.40 -14.39
C GLN A 79 8.72 4.06 -15.02
N TYR A 80 7.51 3.55 -14.81
CA TYR A 80 7.04 2.23 -15.26
C TYR A 80 7.86 1.05 -14.73
N ALA A 81 8.53 1.22 -13.61
CA ALA A 81 9.28 0.16 -12.94
C ALA A 81 8.46 -0.44 -11.80
N PRO A 82 8.10 -1.74 -11.86
CA PRO A 82 7.58 -2.44 -10.70
C PRO A 82 8.72 -2.60 -9.67
N PHE A 83 8.58 -1.98 -8.51
CA PHE A 83 9.64 -1.97 -7.50
C PHE A 83 9.34 -2.84 -6.28
N ALA A 84 8.10 -3.24 -6.08
CA ALA A 84 7.71 -4.17 -5.04
C ALA A 84 6.55 -5.06 -5.52
N THR A 85 6.62 -6.34 -5.20
CA THR A 85 5.55 -7.31 -5.47
C THR A 85 5.43 -8.25 -4.29
N GLN A 86 4.20 -8.47 -3.83
CA GLN A 86 3.89 -9.36 -2.72
C GLN A 86 2.77 -10.31 -3.08
N VAL A 87 2.87 -11.55 -2.62
CA VAL A 87 1.78 -12.51 -2.70
C VAL A 87 0.95 -12.41 -1.43
N ILE A 88 -0.33 -12.10 -1.58
CA ILE A 88 -1.28 -11.96 -0.48
C ILE A 88 -2.47 -12.89 -0.66
N PRO A 89 -3.10 -13.36 0.44
CA PRO A 89 -4.30 -14.19 0.36
C PRO A 89 -5.43 -13.47 -0.38
N ALA A 90 -6.21 -14.20 -1.17
CA ALA A 90 -7.29 -13.64 -1.98
C ALA A 90 -8.36 -12.89 -1.16
N THR A 91 -8.53 -13.24 0.11
CA THR A 91 -9.58 -12.73 1.00
C THR A 91 -9.19 -11.49 1.80
N VAL A 92 -7.90 -11.14 1.88
CA VAL A 92 -7.45 -10.01 2.68
C VAL A 92 -7.61 -8.68 1.94
N SER A 93 -7.78 -7.60 2.72
CA SER A 93 -7.74 -6.23 2.20
C SER A 93 -6.33 -5.89 1.70
N GLU A 94 -6.25 -5.23 0.56
CA GLU A 94 -4.99 -4.79 -0.05
C GLU A 94 -4.42 -3.54 0.63
N ALA A 95 -5.28 -2.73 1.26
CA ALA A 95 -4.91 -1.44 1.80
C ALA A 95 -3.67 -1.42 2.72
N PRO A 96 -3.52 -2.32 3.71
CA PRO A 96 -2.32 -2.33 4.57
C PRO A 96 -1.02 -2.65 3.82
N TYR A 97 -1.09 -3.39 2.72
CA TYR A 97 0.06 -3.79 1.92
C TYR A 97 0.64 -2.67 1.06
N ILE A 98 -0.09 -1.55 0.92
CA ILE A 98 0.43 -0.32 0.33
C ILE A 98 1.68 0.14 1.07
N LEU A 99 1.59 0.21 2.38
CA LEU A 99 2.71 0.66 3.23
C LEU A 99 3.84 -0.36 3.27
N ASP A 100 3.56 -1.65 3.17
CA ASP A 100 4.59 -2.67 3.07
C ASP A 100 5.50 -2.40 1.85
N GLY A 101 4.91 -2.22 0.67
CA GLY A 101 5.67 -1.95 -0.54
C GLY A 101 6.40 -0.60 -0.54
N LEU A 102 5.87 0.41 0.15
CA LEU A 102 6.50 1.73 0.23
C LEU A 102 7.67 1.78 1.22
N LEU A 103 7.61 1.01 2.31
CA LEU A 103 8.59 1.11 3.40
C LEU A 103 9.68 0.05 3.34
N MET A 104 9.37 -1.14 2.84
CA MET A 104 10.28 -2.28 2.85
C MET A 104 11.23 -2.31 1.63
N ASN A 105 11.16 -1.29 0.76
CA ASN A 105 11.98 -1.18 -0.43
C ASN A 105 12.56 0.23 -0.56
N ASP A 106 13.84 0.34 -0.91
CA ASP A 106 14.51 1.63 -1.04
C ASP A 106 13.92 2.49 -2.18
N ALA A 107 13.44 1.87 -3.24
CA ALA A 107 12.71 2.58 -4.31
C ALA A 107 11.40 3.16 -3.79
N GLY A 108 10.65 2.42 -2.95
CA GLY A 108 9.42 2.88 -2.31
C GLY A 108 9.64 4.08 -1.38
N ARG A 109 10.78 4.14 -0.70
CA ARG A 109 11.13 5.28 0.18
C ARG A 109 11.36 6.60 -0.58
N ARG A 110 11.63 6.55 -1.88
CA ARG A 110 11.72 7.75 -2.74
C ARG A 110 10.35 8.30 -3.13
N VAL A 111 9.31 7.47 -3.06
CA VAL A 111 7.94 7.86 -3.38
C VAL A 111 7.46 8.94 -2.42
N ARG A 112 6.84 9.98 -2.97
CA ARG A 112 6.20 11.07 -2.21
C ARG A 112 4.69 11.02 -2.32
N GLN A 113 4.19 10.53 -3.46
CA GLN A 113 2.76 10.42 -3.74
C GLN A 113 2.42 9.00 -4.20
N HIS A 114 1.39 8.42 -3.60
CA HIS A 114 0.94 7.08 -3.92
C HIS A 114 -0.53 7.05 -4.30
N PHE A 115 -0.80 6.37 -5.40
CA PHE A 115 -2.16 6.18 -5.93
C PHE A 115 -2.58 4.73 -5.72
N ALA A 116 -3.87 4.52 -5.45
CA ALA A 116 -4.47 3.20 -5.38
C ALA A 116 -5.90 3.23 -5.89
N ASP A 117 -6.42 2.07 -6.27
CA ASP A 117 -7.82 1.89 -6.58
C ASP A 117 -8.71 1.95 -5.31
N THR A 118 -10.00 1.69 -5.46
CA THR A 118 -10.95 1.68 -4.33
C THR A 118 -10.69 0.57 -3.31
N GLY A 119 -9.98 -0.49 -3.68
CA GLY A 119 -9.59 -1.59 -2.79
C GLY A 119 -8.47 -1.20 -1.82
N GLY A 120 -7.66 -0.22 -2.22
CA GLY A 120 -6.56 0.31 -1.39
C GLY A 120 -7.00 1.33 -0.35
N PHE A 121 -8.23 1.84 -0.37
CA PHE A 121 -8.67 2.88 0.55
C PHE A 121 -9.21 2.34 1.87
N THR A 122 -8.60 2.78 2.97
CA THR A 122 -9.18 2.72 4.33
C THR A 122 -8.72 3.94 5.13
N ASP A 123 -9.55 4.40 6.07
CA ASP A 123 -9.25 5.63 6.85
C ASP A 123 -7.95 5.50 7.65
N HIS A 124 -7.67 4.34 8.23
CA HIS A 124 -6.46 4.14 9.03
C HIS A 124 -5.18 4.05 8.16
N VAL A 125 -5.25 3.47 6.95
CA VAL A 125 -4.11 3.50 6.01
C VAL A 125 -3.89 4.91 5.49
N PHE A 126 -4.96 5.66 5.22
CA PHE A 126 -4.86 7.07 4.84
C PHE A 126 -4.15 7.90 5.91
N ALA A 127 -4.55 7.74 7.18
CA ALA A 127 -3.92 8.42 8.31
C ALA A 127 -2.45 7.98 8.49
N ALA A 128 -2.16 6.69 8.39
CA ALA A 128 -0.80 6.17 8.51
C ALA A 128 0.12 6.69 7.41
N CYS A 129 -0.35 6.75 6.16
CA CYS A 129 0.40 7.37 5.05
C CYS A 129 0.75 8.83 5.37
N ALA A 130 -0.21 9.62 5.87
CA ALA A 130 0.02 11.01 6.22
C ALA A 130 1.05 11.16 7.34
N LEU A 131 0.97 10.33 8.39
CA LEU A 131 1.92 10.33 9.51
C LEU A 131 3.33 9.88 9.11
N LEU A 132 3.45 9.04 8.10
CA LEU A 132 4.72 8.57 7.55
C LEU A 132 5.27 9.47 6.43
N GLY A 133 4.58 10.58 6.11
CA GLY A 133 5.03 11.58 5.15
C GLY A 133 4.69 11.27 3.69
N TYR A 134 3.83 10.30 3.42
CA TYR A 134 3.35 10.00 2.06
C TYR A 134 2.08 10.79 1.76
N ARG A 135 1.99 11.37 0.57
CA ARG A 135 0.74 11.89 0.01
C ARG A 135 -0.04 10.74 -0.61
N PHE A 136 -1.02 10.25 0.10
CA PHE A 136 -1.87 9.15 -0.37
C PHE A 136 -3.07 9.71 -1.14
N ALA A 137 -3.25 9.27 -2.38
CA ALA A 137 -4.30 9.71 -3.30
C ALA A 137 -5.09 8.49 -3.85
N PRO A 138 -5.83 7.77 -3.00
CA PRO A 138 -6.62 6.64 -3.42
C PRO A 138 -7.87 7.07 -4.17
N ARG A 139 -8.38 6.20 -5.03
CA ARG A 139 -9.74 6.35 -5.54
C ARG A 139 -10.74 5.99 -4.45
N ILE A 140 -11.59 6.94 -4.07
CA ILE A 140 -12.60 6.76 -3.02
C ILE A 140 -13.92 6.35 -3.67
N ARG A 141 -14.45 5.18 -3.29
CA ARG A 141 -15.77 4.72 -3.73
C ARG A 141 -16.86 5.62 -3.13
N ASP A 142 -17.91 5.86 -3.90
CA ASP A 142 -19.10 6.59 -3.48
C ASP A 142 -18.76 7.97 -2.88
N LEU A 143 -17.82 8.68 -3.52
CA LEU A 143 -17.33 9.98 -3.09
C LEU A 143 -18.44 10.98 -2.74
N PRO A 144 -19.59 11.08 -3.46
CA PRO A 144 -20.67 11.97 -3.10
C PRO A 144 -21.30 11.72 -1.72
N GLN A 145 -21.16 10.48 -1.22
CA GLN A 145 -21.68 10.07 0.09
C GLN A 145 -20.63 10.22 1.21
N LYS A 146 -19.38 10.43 0.85
CA LYS A 146 -18.28 10.64 1.82
C LYS A 146 -18.34 12.05 2.38
N ARG A 147 -17.90 12.19 3.62
CA ARG A 147 -17.83 13.48 4.32
C ARG A 147 -16.43 13.69 4.86
N LEU A 148 -16.00 14.93 4.81
CA LEU A 148 -14.79 15.39 5.49
C LEU A 148 -15.11 15.68 6.95
N TYR A 149 -14.14 15.51 7.82
CA TYR A 149 -14.20 15.93 9.21
C TYR A 149 -13.11 16.98 9.44
N ALA A 150 -13.43 18.00 10.22
CA ALA A 150 -12.51 19.10 10.49
C ALA A 150 -12.42 19.38 12.00
N PHE A 151 -11.29 19.84 12.49
CA PHE A 151 -11.14 20.30 13.87
C PHE A 151 -12.06 21.49 14.17
N THR A 152 -12.18 22.41 13.21
CA THR A 152 -13.05 23.59 13.30
C THR A 152 -13.94 23.67 12.06
N PRO A 153 -15.10 22.98 12.02
CA PRO A 153 -15.96 22.95 10.84
C PRO A 153 -16.36 24.33 10.32
N ASN A 154 -16.62 25.29 11.22
CA ASN A 154 -17.05 26.63 10.86
C ASN A 154 -15.94 27.48 10.21
N ALA A 155 -14.68 27.15 10.46
CA ALA A 155 -13.51 27.80 9.84
C ALA A 155 -13.13 27.19 8.48
N THR A 156 -13.84 26.17 8.04
CA THR A 156 -13.58 25.53 6.74
C THR A 156 -13.92 26.48 5.60
N PRO A 157 -13.08 26.58 4.56
CA PRO A 157 -13.34 27.41 3.38
C PRO A 157 -14.70 27.11 2.76
N ALA A 158 -15.38 28.15 2.25
CA ALA A 158 -16.76 28.06 1.77
C ALA A 158 -16.97 27.02 0.67
N ASN A 159 -15.99 26.87 -0.23
CA ASN A 159 -16.02 25.94 -1.36
C ASN A 159 -15.98 24.45 -0.96
N VAL A 160 -15.52 24.11 0.25
CA VAL A 160 -15.48 22.72 0.73
C VAL A 160 -16.38 22.49 1.94
N ARG A 161 -17.00 23.55 2.49
CA ARG A 161 -17.85 23.46 3.69
C ARG A 161 -19.02 22.49 3.53
N ALA A 162 -19.61 22.41 2.36
CA ALA A 162 -20.71 21.47 2.06
C ALA A 162 -20.29 19.99 2.16
N LEU A 163 -18.99 19.69 2.09
CA LEU A 163 -18.45 18.35 2.22
C LEU A 163 -18.16 17.96 3.67
N VAL A 164 -18.18 18.91 4.61
CA VAL A 164 -17.87 18.66 6.02
C VAL A 164 -19.08 18.05 6.71
N GLY A 165 -18.90 16.82 7.22
CA GLY A 165 -19.95 16.05 7.90
C GLY A 165 -19.91 16.14 9.43
N GLY A 166 -18.81 16.66 10.00
CA GLY A 166 -18.71 16.76 11.44
C GLY A 166 -17.34 17.26 11.95
N LYS A 167 -17.21 17.25 13.27
CA LYS A 167 -16.00 17.65 13.97
C LYS A 167 -15.14 16.44 14.29
N ILE A 168 -13.82 16.57 14.17
CA ILE A 168 -12.84 15.59 14.63
C ILE A 168 -12.84 15.56 16.16
N ASN A 169 -12.80 14.35 16.73
CA ASN A 169 -12.69 14.16 18.18
C ASN A 169 -11.22 14.34 18.61
N GLU A 170 -10.81 15.57 18.73
CA GLU A 170 -9.45 15.97 19.12
C GLU A 170 -9.00 15.39 20.47
N PRO A 171 -9.82 15.45 21.55
CA PRO A 171 -9.43 14.86 22.83
C PRO A 171 -9.18 13.34 22.78
N LEU A 172 -9.86 12.63 21.87
CA LEU A 172 -9.60 11.20 21.67
C LEU A 172 -8.24 10.98 21.01
N ILE A 173 -7.89 11.82 20.03
CA ILE A 173 -6.59 11.74 19.35
C ILE A 173 -5.48 12.07 20.34
N GLU A 174 -5.59 13.18 21.08
CA GLU A 174 -4.59 13.62 22.06
C GLU A 174 -4.31 12.55 23.13
N ARG A 175 -5.35 11.96 23.68
CA ARG A 175 -5.23 10.90 24.68
C ARG A 175 -4.48 9.67 24.17
N ASN A 176 -4.64 9.31 22.89
CA ASN A 176 -4.01 8.15 22.27
C ASN A 176 -2.75 8.49 21.45
N TRP A 177 -2.36 9.77 21.43
CA TRP A 177 -1.25 10.24 20.61
C TRP A 177 0.07 9.51 20.86
N PRO A 178 0.49 9.24 22.12
CA PRO A 178 1.70 8.48 22.41
C PRO A 178 1.69 7.07 21.80
N ASP A 179 0.53 6.41 21.81
CA ASP A 179 0.38 5.06 21.25
C ASP A 179 0.41 5.09 19.72
N ILE A 180 -0.23 6.08 19.11
CA ILE A 180 -0.20 6.30 17.67
C ILE A 180 1.25 6.53 17.22
N LEU A 181 2.00 7.40 17.89
CA LEU A 181 3.41 7.66 17.57
C LEU A 181 4.28 6.42 17.74
N ARG A 182 4.07 5.64 18.79
CA ARG A 182 4.81 4.39 19.02
C ARG A 182 4.58 3.39 17.88
N ILE A 183 3.33 3.20 17.45
CA ILE A 183 3.00 2.34 16.33
C ILE A 183 3.66 2.84 15.05
N MET A 184 3.55 4.14 14.76
CA MET A 184 4.14 4.72 13.55
C MET A 184 5.68 4.65 13.56
N ALA A 185 6.31 4.86 14.70
CA ALA A 185 7.75 4.72 14.85
C ALA A 185 8.21 3.26 14.64
N THR A 186 7.45 2.29 15.16
CA THR A 186 7.73 0.85 14.98
C THR A 186 7.66 0.46 13.51
N ILE A 187 6.65 0.97 12.80
CA ILE A 187 6.47 0.78 11.35
C ILE A 187 7.62 1.45 10.57
N ALA A 188 7.91 2.72 10.87
CA ALA A 188 8.95 3.49 10.20
C ALA A 188 10.34 2.88 10.37
N ALA A 189 10.61 2.28 11.54
CA ALA A 189 11.84 1.57 11.83
C ALA A 189 11.95 0.19 11.14
N GLY A 190 10.89 -0.28 10.47
CA GLY A 190 10.87 -1.60 9.83
C GLY A 190 10.88 -2.78 10.80
N ILE A 191 10.55 -2.56 12.06
CA ILE A 191 10.53 -3.62 13.10
C ILE A 191 9.38 -4.60 12.83
N VAL A 192 8.23 -4.08 12.36
CA VAL A 192 7.04 -4.86 12.03
C VAL A 192 6.47 -4.35 10.72
N ALA A 193 6.05 -5.28 9.85
CA ALA A 193 5.39 -4.91 8.61
C ALA A 193 4.05 -4.20 8.88
N PRO A 194 3.75 -3.09 8.21
CA PRO A 194 2.48 -2.37 8.35
C PRO A 194 1.25 -3.26 8.23
N SER A 195 1.24 -4.21 7.31
CA SER A 195 0.14 -5.14 7.12
C SER A 195 -0.13 -6.05 8.32
N GLN A 196 0.86 -6.30 9.18
CA GLN A 196 0.67 -7.09 10.40
C GLN A 196 -0.07 -6.31 11.50
N ILE A 197 0.15 -4.99 11.56
CA ILE A 197 -0.47 -4.10 12.56
C ILE A 197 -1.82 -3.57 12.07
N LEU A 198 -1.89 -3.14 10.81
CA LEU A 198 -3.05 -2.44 10.26
C LEU A 198 -4.13 -3.38 9.68
N ARG A 199 -3.89 -4.68 9.69
CA ARG A 199 -4.87 -5.67 9.26
C ARG A 199 -5.97 -5.83 10.33
N LYS A 200 -7.23 -5.73 9.90
CA LYS A 200 -8.40 -6.06 10.73
C LYS A 200 -8.66 -7.55 10.72
#